data_8c5df347bb10b35b88346659c83b550e
#
_entry.id   8c5df347bb10b35b88346659c83b550e
#
_cell.length_a   1.000
_cell.length_b   1.000
_cell.length_c   1.000
_cell.angle_alpha   90.00
_cell.angle_beta   90.00
_cell.angle_gamma   90.00
#
_symmetry.space_group_name_H-M   'P 1'
#
loop_
_entity.id
_entity.type
_entity.pdbx_description
1 polymer ?
#
loop_
_entity_poly.entity_id
_entity_poly.type
_entity_poly.pdbx_seq_one_letter_code
_entity_poly.pdbx_strand_id
1 'polypeptide(L)'
;APMAAACGLPVAKMSGRGLGFSGGTIDKLESIEGFRTSLSEEEFTEFIKRDKIALMSQTKNVAPADKKLYALRDVTGTVPSLPLIAASIMSKKLACGSDAIVLDVKCGSGAFMKSLEDAKELARKMTAIGEKNGRRVFAAVTNMDQPLGRAVGNALEVREAIDTLKGKGPADFTELCYIIGSLMLVAGEKAESPEKAREMLKTSISDGSALEKFRRFIENQGGNPDITENGSLLPSAEVKKLLYSPRGGVVTAIDGEKVGAAAVGVKAGRLVK
;
A
#
# COMPACT_ATOMS: atom_id res chain seq x y z
N ALA A 1 -0.24 -3.71 6.86
CA ALA A 1 -1.48 -4.45 7.04
C ALA A 1 -1.27 -5.71 7.91
N PRO A 2 -0.41 -6.69 7.58
CA PRO A 2 -0.25 -7.91 8.40
C PRO A 2 0.11 -7.62 9.86
N MET A 3 1.03 -6.71 10.13
CA MET A 3 1.42 -6.29 11.48
C MET A 3 0.21 -5.78 12.30
N ALA A 4 -0.60 -4.88 11.73
CA ALA A 4 -1.78 -4.36 12.41
C ALA A 4 -2.85 -5.45 12.63
N ALA A 5 -3.01 -6.36 11.67
CA ALA A 5 -3.92 -7.50 11.80
C ALA A 5 -3.45 -8.50 12.85
N ALA A 6 -2.13 -8.71 13.00
CA ALA A 6 -1.55 -9.52 14.07
C ALA A 6 -1.82 -8.92 15.46
N CYS A 7 -1.89 -7.60 15.57
CA CYS A 7 -2.30 -6.88 16.78
C CYS A 7 -3.84 -6.87 16.99
N GLY A 8 -4.60 -7.67 16.25
CA GLY A 8 -6.05 -7.83 16.41
C GLY A 8 -6.91 -6.77 15.73
N LEU A 9 -6.33 -5.88 14.91
CA LEU A 9 -7.10 -4.90 14.14
C LEU A 9 -7.64 -5.53 12.85
N PRO A 10 -8.96 -5.49 12.60
CA PRO A 10 -9.50 -5.87 11.30
C PRO A 10 -9.02 -4.90 10.20
N VAL A 11 -8.35 -5.42 9.19
CA VAL A 11 -7.82 -4.66 8.05
C VAL A 11 -8.55 -5.07 6.78
N ALA A 12 -9.59 -4.33 6.45
CA ALA A 12 -10.36 -4.47 5.22
C ALA A 12 -9.78 -3.53 4.15
N LYS A 13 -9.09 -4.07 3.14
CA LYS A 13 -8.42 -3.24 2.14
C LYS A 13 -9.03 -3.42 0.76
N MET A 14 -9.62 -2.34 0.22
CA MET A 14 -9.84 -2.22 -1.21
C MET A 14 -8.68 -1.51 -1.88
N SER A 15 -8.18 -2.07 -2.97
CA SER A 15 -7.03 -1.52 -3.68
C SER A 15 -7.27 -1.49 -5.19
N GLY A 16 -6.55 -0.59 -5.85
CA GLY A 16 -6.50 -0.50 -7.30
C GLY A 16 -5.19 -1.03 -7.86
N ARG A 17 -5.13 -1.11 -9.18
CA ARG A 17 -3.91 -1.36 -9.93
C ARG A 17 -3.06 -0.10 -10.01
N GLY A 18 -1.79 -0.24 -10.34
CA GLY A 18 -0.88 0.86 -10.54
C GLY A 18 -1.31 1.79 -11.69
N LEU A 19 -0.94 3.05 -11.59
CA LEU A 19 -1.15 4.09 -12.60
C LEU A 19 0.20 4.62 -13.07
N GLY A 20 0.39 4.73 -14.39
CA GLY A 20 1.62 5.24 -14.98
C GLY A 20 2.83 4.39 -14.59
N PHE A 21 3.82 5.04 -14.00
CA PHE A 21 5.06 4.42 -13.54
C PHE A 21 4.95 3.75 -12.16
N SER A 22 3.83 3.91 -11.44
CA SER A 22 3.66 3.37 -10.09
C SER A 22 3.15 1.93 -10.12
N GLY A 23 3.68 1.09 -9.23
CA GLY A 23 3.16 -0.26 -8.97
C GLY A 23 1.94 -0.21 -8.05
N GLY A 24 0.87 -0.96 -8.40
CA GLY A 24 -0.31 -1.10 -7.54
C GLY A 24 -0.19 -2.27 -6.57
N THR A 25 -0.87 -2.20 -5.44
CA THR A 25 -0.90 -3.31 -4.46
C THR A 25 -1.47 -4.59 -5.10
N ILE A 26 -2.47 -4.45 -5.96
CA ILE A 26 -3.05 -5.58 -6.71
C ILE A 26 -1.99 -6.25 -7.58
N ASP A 27 -1.27 -5.45 -8.38
CA ASP A 27 -0.25 -5.96 -9.30
C ASP A 27 0.88 -6.68 -8.55
N LYS A 28 1.26 -6.19 -7.37
CA LYS A 28 2.28 -6.80 -6.50
C LYS A 28 1.81 -8.16 -5.98
N LEU A 29 0.60 -8.24 -5.43
CA LEU A 29 0.08 -9.48 -4.86
C LEU A 29 -0.25 -10.52 -5.93
N GLU A 30 -0.64 -10.12 -7.13
CA GLU A 30 -0.82 -11.03 -8.28
C GLU A 30 0.51 -11.65 -8.78
N SER A 31 1.67 -11.17 -8.31
CA SER A 31 2.94 -11.87 -8.53
C SER A 31 3.09 -13.15 -7.68
N ILE A 32 2.23 -13.35 -6.70
CA ILE A 32 2.13 -14.59 -5.92
C ILE A 32 1.24 -15.55 -6.70
N GLU A 33 1.77 -16.70 -7.05
CA GLU A 33 1.02 -17.69 -7.82
C GLU A 33 -0.27 -18.10 -7.11
N GLY A 34 -1.38 -18.09 -7.85
CA GLY A 34 -2.72 -18.44 -7.36
C GLY A 34 -3.43 -17.36 -6.53
N PHE A 35 -2.77 -16.24 -6.20
CA PHE A 35 -3.37 -15.21 -5.35
C PHE A 35 -4.56 -14.52 -6.03
N ARG A 36 -5.75 -14.63 -5.43
CA ARG A 36 -6.99 -14.03 -5.93
C ARG A 36 -7.20 -12.64 -5.35
N THR A 37 -7.36 -11.66 -6.22
CA THR A 37 -7.70 -10.27 -5.87
C THR A 37 -9.18 -9.94 -6.09
N SER A 38 -9.91 -10.81 -6.78
CA SER A 38 -11.36 -10.73 -6.95
C SER A 38 -12.02 -11.69 -5.97
N LEU A 39 -12.68 -11.15 -4.96
CA LEU A 39 -13.42 -11.88 -3.94
C LEU A 39 -14.89 -11.51 -4.00
N SER A 40 -15.78 -12.41 -3.57
CA SER A 40 -17.15 -12.04 -3.26
C SER A 40 -17.23 -11.21 -1.97
N GLU A 41 -18.34 -10.54 -1.72
CA GLU A 41 -18.53 -9.78 -0.48
C GLU A 41 -18.57 -10.73 0.74
N GLU A 42 -19.10 -11.93 0.56
CA GLU A 42 -19.16 -12.98 1.57
C GLU A 42 -17.76 -13.48 1.92
N GLU A 43 -16.95 -13.87 0.92
CA GLU A 43 -15.54 -14.29 1.11
C GLU A 43 -14.73 -13.20 1.80
N PHE A 44 -14.85 -11.95 1.33
CA PHE A 44 -14.13 -10.83 1.91
C PHE A 44 -14.49 -10.62 3.39
N THR A 45 -15.78 -10.66 3.70
CA THR A 45 -16.28 -10.51 5.08
C THR A 45 -15.84 -11.66 5.97
N GLU A 46 -15.89 -12.90 5.47
CA GLU A 46 -15.44 -14.08 6.19
C GLU A 46 -13.97 -14.00 6.55
N PHE A 47 -13.10 -13.66 5.59
CA PHE A 47 -11.66 -13.53 5.84
C PHE A 47 -11.34 -12.45 6.86
N ILE A 48 -12.06 -11.31 6.82
CA ILE A 48 -11.91 -10.25 7.83
C ILE A 48 -12.34 -10.75 9.22
N LYS A 49 -13.45 -11.45 9.32
CA LYS A 49 -13.93 -11.98 10.61
C LYS A 49 -12.96 -13.02 11.20
N ARG A 50 -12.51 -13.95 10.37
CA ARG A 50 -11.65 -15.08 10.78
C ARG A 50 -10.21 -14.64 11.03
N ASP A 51 -9.59 -13.98 10.06
CA ASP A 51 -8.15 -13.71 10.06
C ASP A 51 -7.77 -12.24 10.21
N LYS A 52 -8.76 -11.34 10.34
CA LYS A 52 -8.57 -9.90 10.51
C LYS A 52 -7.88 -9.19 9.34
N ILE A 53 -7.73 -9.86 8.20
CA ILE A 53 -7.10 -9.26 7.02
C ILE A 53 -7.70 -9.85 5.74
N ALA A 54 -8.09 -8.97 4.83
CA ALA A 54 -8.41 -9.32 3.46
C ALA A 54 -8.16 -8.11 2.53
N LEU A 55 -7.87 -8.41 1.27
CA LEU A 55 -7.71 -7.41 0.23
C LEU A 55 -8.54 -7.81 -0.97
N MET A 56 -9.29 -6.86 -1.54
CA MET A 56 -9.98 -7.07 -2.81
C MET A 56 -9.70 -5.92 -3.79
N SER A 57 -9.75 -6.25 -5.07
CA SER A 57 -9.75 -5.24 -6.13
C SER A 57 -11.07 -4.47 -6.11
N GLN A 58 -11.07 -3.25 -6.65
CA GLN A 58 -12.31 -2.50 -6.83
C GLN A 58 -13.27 -3.26 -7.73
N THR A 59 -14.46 -3.55 -7.23
CA THR A 59 -15.55 -4.09 -8.05
C THR A 59 -16.21 -2.97 -8.86
N LYS A 60 -16.95 -3.36 -9.91
CA LYS A 60 -17.71 -2.39 -10.73
C LYS A 60 -18.78 -1.66 -9.92
N ASN A 61 -19.21 -2.22 -8.81
CA ASN A 61 -20.31 -1.73 -7.97
C ASN A 61 -19.85 -0.79 -6.85
N VAL A 62 -18.56 -0.75 -6.53
CA VAL A 62 -18.01 0.18 -5.53
C VAL A 62 -17.80 1.54 -6.16
N ALA A 63 -18.52 2.54 -5.65
CA ALA A 63 -18.48 3.93 -6.10
C ALA A 63 -18.64 4.08 -7.64
N PRO A 64 -19.76 3.59 -8.25
CA PRO A 64 -19.95 3.62 -9.71
C PRO A 64 -19.95 5.04 -10.27
N ALA A 65 -20.40 6.03 -9.51
CA ALA A 65 -20.35 7.43 -9.88
C ALA A 65 -18.89 7.94 -10.01
N ASP A 66 -18.02 7.57 -9.06
CA ASP A 66 -16.61 7.93 -9.12
C ASP A 66 -15.93 7.34 -10.36
N LYS A 67 -16.25 6.12 -10.74
CA LYS A 67 -15.72 5.51 -11.96
C LYS A 67 -16.02 6.34 -13.21
N LYS A 68 -17.27 6.83 -13.34
CA LYS A 68 -17.69 7.68 -14.46
C LYS A 68 -17.01 9.05 -14.42
N LEU A 69 -16.96 9.68 -13.24
CA LEU A 69 -16.31 10.96 -13.05
C LEU A 69 -14.80 10.87 -13.30
N TYR A 70 -14.16 9.78 -12.87
CA TYR A 70 -12.74 9.57 -13.09
C TYR A 70 -12.39 9.43 -14.58
N ALA A 71 -13.21 8.67 -15.33
CA ALA A 71 -13.03 8.55 -16.77
C ALA A 71 -13.20 9.91 -17.48
N LEU A 72 -14.16 10.73 -17.03
CA LEU A 72 -14.37 12.08 -17.56
C LEU A 72 -13.16 13.00 -17.25
N ARG A 73 -12.57 12.91 -16.06
CA ARG A 73 -11.38 13.70 -15.68
C ARG A 73 -10.19 13.44 -16.59
N ASP A 74 -10.03 12.21 -17.06
CA ASP A 74 -8.91 11.84 -17.95
C ASP A 74 -8.94 12.60 -19.27
N VAL A 75 -10.13 12.95 -19.77
CA VAL A 75 -10.34 13.62 -21.06
C VAL A 75 -10.63 15.13 -20.95
N THR A 76 -10.83 15.64 -19.73
CA THR A 76 -11.15 17.07 -19.51
C THR A 76 -9.99 17.87 -18.92
N GLY A 77 -8.82 17.26 -18.74
CA GLY A 77 -7.65 17.95 -18.17
C GLY A 77 -7.80 18.30 -16.68
N THR A 78 -8.76 17.69 -15.96
CA THR A 78 -9.03 17.97 -14.55
C THR A 78 -8.43 16.94 -13.58
N VAL A 79 -7.54 16.08 -14.06
CA VAL A 79 -6.84 15.08 -13.21
C VAL A 79 -6.15 15.71 -12.00
N PRO A 80 -5.42 16.86 -12.11
CA PRO A 80 -4.70 17.45 -10.97
C PRO A 80 -5.59 18.23 -9.99
N SER A 81 -6.90 18.29 -10.20
CA SER A 81 -7.82 19.01 -9.30
C SER A 81 -7.86 18.37 -7.91
N LEU A 82 -7.35 19.07 -6.89
CA LEU A 82 -7.32 18.60 -5.50
C LEU A 82 -8.69 18.17 -4.95
N PRO A 83 -9.79 18.93 -5.14
CA PRO A 83 -11.11 18.51 -4.68
C PRO A 83 -11.57 17.20 -5.32
N LEU A 84 -11.31 17.01 -6.62
CA LEU A 84 -11.71 15.80 -7.36
C LEU A 84 -10.84 14.61 -6.97
N ILE A 85 -9.55 14.81 -6.65
CA ILE A 85 -8.68 13.78 -6.10
C ILE A 85 -9.21 13.32 -4.75
N ALA A 86 -9.49 14.27 -3.85
CA ALA A 86 -10.01 13.98 -2.51
C ALA A 86 -11.34 13.23 -2.56
N ALA A 87 -12.28 13.70 -3.38
CA ALA A 87 -13.59 13.05 -3.55
C ALA A 87 -13.46 11.63 -4.10
N SER A 88 -12.62 11.40 -5.10
CA SER A 88 -12.39 10.09 -5.70
C SER A 88 -11.75 9.10 -4.72
N ILE A 89 -10.79 9.53 -3.91
CA ILE A 89 -10.16 8.66 -2.90
C ILE A 89 -11.18 8.32 -1.81
N MET A 90 -11.84 9.34 -1.27
CA MET A 90 -12.71 9.17 -0.10
C MET A 90 -14.00 8.45 -0.41
N SER A 91 -14.60 8.62 -1.59
CA SER A 91 -15.79 7.86 -2.00
C SER A 91 -15.59 6.35 -1.88
N LYS A 92 -14.42 5.86 -2.31
CA LYS A 92 -14.05 4.44 -2.22
C LYS A 92 -13.81 3.99 -0.77
N LYS A 93 -13.17 4.83 0.04
CA LYS A 93 -12.92 4.51 1.46
C LYS A 93 -14.20 4.48 2.28
N LEU A 94 -15.10 5.38 2.01
CA LEU A 94 -16.42 5.42 2.66
C LEU A 94 -17.29 4.24 2.22
N ALA A 95 -17.28 3.89 0.94
CA ALA A 95 -18.01 2.73 0.41
C ALA A 95 -17.57 1.39 1.01
N CYS A 96 -16.31 1.28 1.48
CA CYS A 96 -15.83 0.10 2.20
C CYS A 96 -16.45 -0.08 3.60
N GLY A 97 -17.19 0.90 4.12
CA GLY A 97 -17.84 0.81 5.43
C GLY A 97 -16.89 0.84 6.64
N SER A 98 -15.62 1.21 6.47
CA SER A 98 -14.63 1.25 7.56
C SER A 98 -14.95 2.32 8.59
N ASP A 99 -14.83 2.02 9.89
CA ASP A 99 -15.05 2.95 11.00
C ASP A 99 -13.92 3.97 11.13
N ALA A 100 -12.71 3.57 10.75
CA ALA A 100 -11.53 4.42 10.77
C ALA A 100 -10.75 4.32 9.47
N ILE A 101 -10.16 5.44 9.05
CA ILE A 101 -9.39 5.55 7.80
C ILE A 101 -8.03 6.15 8.15
N VAL A 102 -6.96 5.51 7.71
CA VAL A 102 -5.61 6.07 7.76
C VAL A 102 -5.11 6.32 6.35
N LEU A 103 -4.69 7.55 6.10
CA LEU A 103 -4.23 8.06 4.83
C LEU A 103 -2.72 8.28 4.87
N ASP A 104 -2.00 7.68 3.95
CA ASP A 104 -0.59 7.98 3.66
C ASP A 104 -0.56 8.86 2.40
N VAL A 105 -0.35 10.14 2.58
CA VAL A 105 -0.34 11.15 1.51
C VAL A 105 1.09 11.40 1.08
N LYS A 106 1.45 10.89 -0.08
CA LYS A 106 2.80 11.00 -0.63
C LYS A 106 3.07 12.41 -1.17
N CYS A 107 4.24 12.95 -0.85
CA CYS A 107 4.73 14.26 -1.29
C CYS A 107 6.14 14.11 -1.86
N GLY A 108 6.43 14.75 -2.98
CA GLY A 108 7.76 14.76 -3.58
C GLY A 108 7.76 14.47 -5.08
N SER A 109 8.95 14.34 -5.66
CA SER A 109 9.15 14.17 -7.11
C SER A 109 8.50 12.90 -7.66
N GLY A 110 8.44 11.82 -6.90
CA GLY A 110 7.78 10.56 -7.25
C GLY A 110 6.29 10.50 -6.90
N ALA A 111 5.68 11.58 -6.40
CA ALA A 111 4.27 11.64 -6.01
C ALA A 111 3.44 12.54 -6.93
N PHE A 112 2.11 12.47 -6.83
CA PHE A 112 1.23 13.44 -7.48
C PHE A 112 1.33 14.82 -6.83
N MET A 113 1.43 14.88 -5.50
CA MET A 113 1.65 16.12 -4.76
C MET A 113 3.13 16.44 -4.76
N LYS A 114 3.50 17.51 -5.48
CA LYS A 114 4.90 17.92 -5.61
C LYS A 114 5.35 18.84 -4.48
N SER A 115 4.42 19.55 -3.85
CA SER A 115 4.69 20.43 -2.71
C SER A 115 4.10 19.90 -1.40
N LEU A 116 4.74 20.24 -0.29
CA LEU A 116 4.26 19.90 1.05
C LEU A 116 2.91 20.56 1.35
N GLU A 117 2.70 21.77 0.85
CA GLU A 117 1.47 22.54 1.02
C GLU A 117 0.29 21.85 0.34
N ASP A 118 0.44 21.43 -0.91
CA ASP A 118 -0.59 20.68 -1.65
C ASP A 118 -0.90 19.36 -0.99
N ALA A 119 0.12 18.65 -0.50
CA ALA A 119 -0.06 17.38 0.21
C ALA A 119 -0.83 17.58 1.52
N LYS A 120 -0.52 18.62 2.29
CA LYS A 120 -1.26 18.99 3.51
C LYS A 120 -2.69 19.39 3.21
N GLU A 121 -2.90 20.16 2.15
CA GLU A 121 -4.24 20.59 1.74
C GLU A 121 -5.10 19.41 1.29
N LEU A 122 -4.52 18.47 0.53
CA LEU A 122 -5.18 17.23 0.16
C LEU A 122 -5.54 16.41 1.41
N ALA A 123 -4.60 16.27 2.35
CA ALA A 123 -4.82 15.56 3.61
C ALA A 123 -6.00 16.19 4.39
N ARG A 124 -6.01 17.51 4.56
CA ARG A 124 -7.10 18.25 5.25
C ARG A 124 -8.46 18.01 4.59
N LYS A 125 -8.53 18.11 3.24
CA LYS A 125 -9.78 17.88 2.50
C LYS A 125 -10.29 16.44 2.70
N MET A 126 -9.42 15.46 2.60
CA MET A 126 -9.80 14.05 2.80
C MET A 126 -10.24 13.77 4.24
N THR A 127 -9.53 14.31 5.23
CA THR A 127 -9.90 14.20 6.66
C THR A 127 -11.28 14.82 6.90
N ALA A 128 -11.51 16.03 6.42
CA ALA A 128 -12.80 16.70 6.57
C ALA A 128 -13.97 15.95 5.90
N ILE A 129 -13.74 15.31 4.74
CA ILE A 129 -14.76 14.47 4.07
C ILE A 129 -15.09 13.27 4.96
N GLY A 130 -14.08 12.59 5.49
CA GLY A 130 -14.29 11.40 6.32
C GLY A 130 -15.01 11.74 7.64
N GLU A 131 -14.57 12.77 8.34
CA GLU A 131 -15.16 13.24 9.60
C GLU A 131 -16.63 13.66 9.42
N LYS A 132 -16.94 14.42 8.34
CA LYS A 132 -18.33 14.77 8.01
C LYS A 132 -19.23 13.57 7.71
N ASN A 133 -18.64 12.43 7.37
CA ASN A 133 -19.34 11.16 7.19
C ASN A 133 -19.23 10.23 8.42
N GLY A 134 -18.90 10.77 9.58
CA GLY A 134 -18.85 10.05 10.86
C GLY A 134 -17.70 9.03 10.95
N ARG A 135 -16.61 9.23 10.21
CA ARG A 135 -15.44 8.34 10.25
C ARG A 135 -14.28 9.01 10.97
N ARG A 136 -13.54 8.23 11.74
CA ARG A 136 -12.25 8.68 12.29
C ARG A 136 -11.20 8.67 11.19
N VAL A 137 -10.56 9.79 10.94
CA VAL A 137 -9.57 9.89 9.86
C VAL A 137 -8.25 10.44 10.39
N PHE A 138 -7.19 9.71 10.12
CA PHE A 138 -5.81 10.10 10.39
C PHE A 138 -5.06 10.20 9.07
N ALA A 139 -4.22 11.21 8.95
CA ALA A 139 -3.40 11.39 7.76
C ALA A 139 -1.94 11.64 8.14
N ALA A 140 -1.04 10.98 7.43
CA ALA A 140 0.39 11.25 7.45
C ALA A 140 0.81 11.76 6.07
N VAL A 141 1.58 12.84 6.03
CA VAL A 141 2.27 13.29 4.81
C VAL A 141 3.67 12.72 4.84
N THR A 142 4.03 11.97 3.81
CA THR A 142 5.29 11.23 3.77
C THR A 142 6.08 11.51 2.51
N ASN A 143 7.40 11.43 2.60
CA ASN A 143 8.29 11.75 1.49
C ASN A 143 8.26 10.66 0.39
N MET A 144 8.23 11.11 -0.86
CA MET A 144 8.33 10.29 -2.07
C MET A 144 9.27 10.92 -3.11
N ASP A 145 10.34 11.61 -2.67
CA ASP A 145 11.38 12.10 -3.58
C ASP A 145 12.21 10.96 -4.15
N GLN A 146 12.27 9.86 -3.44
CA GLN A 146 12.94 8.63 -3.84
C GLN A 146 12.03 7.42 -3.59
N PRO A 147 12.29 6.27 -4.23
CA PRO A 147 11.61 5.02 -3.89
C PRO A 147 11.78 4.69 -2.40
N LEU A 148 10.71 4.20 -1.78
CA LEU A 148 10.74 3.71 -0.41
C LEU A 148 11.32 2.30 -0.40
N GLY A 149 12.25 2.02 0.52
CA GLY A 149 12.96 0.75 0.55
C GLY A 149 13.99 0.63 -0.57
N ARG A 150 14.31 -0.59 -0.96
CA ARG A 150 15.36 -0.90 -1.94
C ARG A 150 14.83 -1.65 -3.16
N ALA A 151 13.67 -2.27 -3.05
CA ALA A 151 13.06 -3.05 -4.09
C ALA A 151 12.09 -2.18 -4.92
N VAL A 152 12.19 -2.28 -6.26
CA VAL A 152 11.25 -1.65 -7.19
C VAL A 152 10.85 -2.70 -8.23
N GLY A 153 9.59 -3.11 -8.20
CA GLY A 153 9.02 -4.15 -9.06
C GLY A 153 8.15 -5.12 -8.26
N ASN A 154 7.10 -5.65 -8.90
CA ASN A 154 6.01 -6.36 -8.21
C ASN A 154 6.49 -7.47 -7.26
N ALA A 155 7.13 -8.51 -7.77
CA ALA A 155 7.62 -9.64 -6.97
C ALA A 155 8.77 -9.25 -6.01
N LEU A 156 9.60 -8.27 -6.41
CA LEU A 156 10.71 -7.80 -5.59
C LEU A 156 10.20 -7.09 -4.33
N GLU A 157 9.14 -6.28 -4.47
CA GLU A 157 8.53 -5.58 -3.34
C GLU A 157 7.75 -6.53 -2.42
N VAL A 158 7.17 -7.62 -2.95
CA VAL A 158 6.60 -8.69 -2.11
C VAL A 158 7.69 -9.36 -1.28
N ARG A 159 8.84 -9.64 -1.88
CA ARG A 159 9.99 -10.21 -1.17
C ARG A 159 10.49 -9.27 -0.07
N GLU A 160 10.66 -7.99 -0.37
CA GLU A 160 11.07 -6.98 0.62
C GLU A 160 10.05 -6.85 1.76
N ALA A 161 8.75 -6.97 1.46
CA ALA A 161 7.71 -6.99 2.49
C ALA A 161 7.83 -8.23 3.40
N ILE A 162 8.13 -9.41 2.85
CA ILE A 162 8.40 -10.64 3.62
C ILE A 162 9.65 -10.45 4.50
N ASP A 163 10.73 -9.92 3.94
CA ASP A 163 11.96 -9.66 4.68
C ASP A 163 11.72 -8.65 5.82
N THR A 164 10.87 -7.65 5.59
CA THR A 164 10.46 -6.69 6.63
C THR A 164 9.68 -7.37 7.75
N LEU A 165 8.76 -8.28 7.42
CA LEU A 165 8.02 -9.07 8.42
C LEU A 165 8.91 -10.07 9.18
N LYS A 166 10.07 -10.42 8.61
CA LYS A 166 11.14 -11.21 9.28
C LYS A 166 12.13 -10.32 10.06
N GLY A 167 11.90 -9.02 10.15
CA GLY A 167 12.81 -8.08 10.85
C GLY A 167 14.08 -7.74 10.07
N LYS A 168 14.15 -8.03 8.77
CA LYS A 168 15.32 -7.82 7.89
C LYS A 168 15.09 -6.77 6.80
N GLY A 169 13.98 -6.03 6.89
CA GLY A 169 13.62 -5.00 5.92
C GLY A 169 14.50 -3.75 5.97
N PRO A 170 14.46 -2.91 4.91
CA PRO A 170 15.08 -1.59 4.92
C PRO A 170 14.58 -0.72 6.06
N ALA A 171 15.47 0.09 6.63
CA ALA A 171 15.16 0.89 7.81
C ALA A 171 14.06 1.93 7.54
N ASP A 172 14.11 2.61 6.41
CA ASP A 172 13.13 3.63 5.98
C ASP A 172 11.74 3.02 5.76
N PHE A 173 11.66 1.88 5.07
CA PHE A 173 10.42 1.16 4.83
C PHE A 173 9.83 0.62 6.14
N THR A 174 10.67 0.03 6.99
CA THR A 174 10.26 -0.50 8.29
C THR A 174 9.75 0.63 9.19
N GLU A 175 10.42 1.78 9.22
CA GLU A 175 10.01 2.94 9.99
C GLU A 175 8.63 3.46 9.53
N LEU A 176 8.42 3.59 8.23
CA LEU A 176 7.12 4.00 7.70
C LEU A 176 6.03 2.98 8.05
N CYS A 177 6.33 1.69 8.01
CA CYS A 177 5.39 0.64 8.43
C CYS A 177 4.99 0.81 9.90
N TYR A 178 5.92 1.18 10.79
CA TYR A 178 5.61 1.48 12.19
C TYR A 178 4.76 2.74 12.33
N ILE A 179 5.09 3.82 11.63
CA ILE A 179 4.31 5.08 11.68
C ILE A 179 2.86 4.83 11.26
N ILE A 180 2.66 4.29 10.06
CA ILE A 180 1.31 4.05 9.52
C ILE A 180 0.58 2.99 10.34
N GLY A 181 1.27 1.92 10.74
CA GLY A 181 0.69 0.88 11.58
C GLY A 181 0.26 1.40 12.95
N SER A 182 1.05 2.28 13.57
CA SER A 182 0.68 2.91 14.84
C SER A 182 -0.57 3.78 14.71
N LEU A 183 -0.66 4.59 13.66
CA LEU A 183 -1.87 5.35 13.37
C LEU A 183 -3.08 4.44 13.15
N MET A 184 -2.90 3.29 12.48
CA MET A 184 -3.98 2.32 12.30
C MET A 184 -4.46 1.72 13.63
N LEU A 185 -3.54 1.34 14.53
CA LEU A 185 -3.90 0.77 15.82
C LEU A 185 -4.60 1.79 16.74
N VAL A 186 -4.13 3.04 16.75
CA VAL A 186 -4.79 4.12 17.49
C VAL A 186 -6.16 4.43 16.90
N ALA A 187 -6.25 4.59 15.56
CA ALA A 187 -7.51 4.85 14.87
C ALA A 187 -8.53 3.71 15.09
N GLY A 188 -8.06 2.48 15.19
CA GLY A 188 -8.87 1.28 15.44
C GLY A 188 -9.05 0.94 16.91
N GLU A 189 -8.66 1.84 17.84
CA GLU A 189 -8.80 1.68 19.30
C GLU A 189 -8.15 0.39 19.85
N LYS A 190 -7.04 -0.03 19.23
CA LYS A 190 -6.23 -1.17 19.69
C LYS A 190 -5.05 -0.74 20.53
N ALA A 191 -4.71 0.53 20.49
CA ALA A 191 -3.66 1.12 21.33
C ALA A 191 -4.07 2.52 21.78
N GLU A 192 -3.68 2.87 22.99
CA GLU A 192 -3.99 4.16 23.64
C GLU A 192 -3.12 5.30 23.10
N SER A 193 -1.92 4.98 22.61
CA SER A 193 -0.99 5.97 22.06
C SER A 193 -0.17 5.38 20.89
N PRO A 194 0.41 6.25 20.04
CA PRO A 194 1.32 5.81 18.96
C PRO A 194 2.53 5.03 19.48
N GLU A 195 3.06 5.36 20.68
CA GLU A 195 4.20 4.71 21.28
C GLU A 195 3.86 3.26 21.66
N LYS A 196 2.74 3.05 22.37
CA LYS A 196 2.25 1.69 22.69
C LYS A 196 1.92 0.90 21.43
N ALA A 197 1.28 1.52 20.46
CA ALA A 197 1.01 0.91 19.16
C ALA A 197 2.29 0.44 18.49
N ARG A 198 3.35 1.26 18.51
CA ARG A 198 4.64 0.93 17.94
C ARG A 198 5.30 -0.28 18.62
N GLU A 199 5.21 -0.37 19.94
CA GLU A 199 5.70 -1.53 20.70
C GLU A 199 4.97 -2.80 20.29
N MET A 200 3.63 -2.76 20.18
CA MET A 200 2.84 -3.90 19.71
C MET A 200 3.25 -4.35 18.31
N LEU A 201 3.48 -3.41 17.39
CA LEU A 201 3.93 -3.71 16.03
C LEU A 201 5.34 -4.33 16.01
N LYS A 202 6.27 -3.83 16.83
CA LYS A 202 7.61 -4.42 16.97
C LYS A 202 7.52 -5.84 17.52
N THR A 203 6.71 -6.06 18.54
CA THR A 203 6.45 -7.39 19.09
C THR A 203 5.92 -8.34 18.03
N SER A 204 4.95 -7.92 17.21
CA SER A 204 4.39 -8.76 16.16
C SER A 204 5.40 -9.19 15.08
N ILE A 205 6.46 -8.41 14.87
CA ILE A 205 7.59 -8.83 14.02
C ILE A 205 8.49 -9.80 14.76
N SER A 206 8.89 -9.48 16.00
CA SER A 206 9.86 -10.26 16.75
C SER A 206 9.35 -11.64 17.18
N ASP A 207 8.05 -11.79 17.42
CA ASP A 207 7.41 -13.07 17.75
C ASP A 207 6.92 -13.85 16.52
N GLY A 208 7.07 -13.29 15.31
CA GLY A 208 6.69 -13.90 14.05
C GLY A 208 5.18 -13.85 13.72
N SER A 209 4.33 -13.30 14.60
CA SER A 209 2.88 -13.28 14.40
C SER A 209 2.46 -12.45 13.17
N ALA A 210 3.21 -11.39 12.83
CA ALA A 210 2.97 -10.60 11.62
C ALA A 210 3.26 -11.39 10.34
N LEU A 211 4.32 -12.21 10.32
CA LEU A 211 4.64 -13.08 9.20
C LEU A 211 3.60 -14.19 9.03
N GLU A 212 3.21 -14.84 10.14
CA GLU A 212 2.15 -15.84 10.13
C GLU A 212 0.81 -15.26 9.65
N LYS A 213 0.50 -14.03 10.04
CA LYS A 213 -0.69 -13.32 9.55
C LYS A 213 -0.63 -13.08 8.03
N PHE A 214 0.54 -12.77 7.50
CA PHE A 214 0.74 -12.62 6.06
C PHE A 214 0.63 -13.96 5.33
N ARG A 215 1.16 -15.03 5.90
CA ARG A 215 1.06 -16.38 5.39
C ARG A 215 -0.41 -16.81 5.24
N ARG A 216 -1.21 -16.64 6.30
CA ARG A 216 -2.66 -16.93 6.26
C ARG A 216 -3.42 -16.06 5.28
N PHE A 217 -3.06 -14.80 5.18
CA PHE A 217 -3.65 -13.89 4.18
C PHE A 217 -3.43 -14.39 2.75
N ILE A 218 -2.23 -14.87 2.44
CA ILE A 218 -1.92 -15.45 1.13
C ILE A 218 -2.74 -16.72 0.89
N GLU A 219 -2.74 -17.63 1.85
CA GLU A 219 -3.44 -18.92 1.79
C GLU A 219 -4.96 -18.72 1.60
N ASN A 220 -5.59 -17.84 2.38
CA ASN A 220 -7.02 -17.54 2.27
C ASN A 220 -7.41 -17.03 0.90
N GLN A 221 -6.54 -16.29 0.25
CA GLN A 221 -6.79 -15.75 -1.08
C GLN A 221 -6.24 -16.65 -2.20
N GLY A 222 -5.92 -17.91 -1.89
CA GLY A 222 -5.56 -18.95 -2.86
C GLY A 222 -4.12 -18.89 -3.36
N GLY A 223 -3.29 -18.00 -2.81
CA GLY A 223 -1.87 -17.91 -3.15
C GLY A 223 -1.04 -18.98 -2.42
N ASN A 224 0.16 -19.22 -2.93
CA ASN A 224 1.10 -20.16 -2.30
C ASN A 224 1.76 -19.50 -1.07
N PRO A 225 1.45 -19.93 0.18
CA PRO A 225 2.01 -19.36 1.40
C PRO A 225 3.50 -19.67 1.60
N ASP A 226 4.05 -20.68 0.92
CA ASP A 226 5.45 -21.11 1.07
C ASP A 226 6.45 -20.07 0.56
N ILE A 227 5.99 -19.06 -0.19
CA ILE A 227 6.82 -17.91 -0.57
C ILE A 227 7.36 -17.16 0.65
N THR A 228 6.70 -17.27 1.80
CA THR A 228 7.15 -16.66 3.06
C THR A 228 8.44 -17.30 3.56
N GLU A 229 8.66 -18.57 3.28
CA GLU A 229 9.88 -19.30 3.66
C GLU A 229 10.87 -19.35 2.49
N ASN A 230 10.37 -19.60 1.29
CA ASN A 230 11.17 -19.75 0.10
C ASN A 230 10.85 -18.67 -0.94
N GLY A 231 11.60 -17.55 -0.91
CA GLY A 231 11.44 -16.45 -1.86
C GLY A 231 11.78 -16.80 -3.32
N SER A 232 12.35 -18.00 -3.61
CA SER A 232 12.58 -18.43 -5.00
C SER A 232 11.31 -18.84 -5.73
N LEU A 233 10.21 -19.05 -5.00
CA LEU A 233 8.88 -19.31 -5.56
C LEU A 233 8.22 -18.04 -6.14
N LEU A 234 8.75 -16.86 -5.83
CA LEU A 234 8.32 -15.62 -6.49
C LEU A 234 9.01 -15.48 -7.86
N PRO A 235 8.32 -14.89 -8.84
CA PRO A 235 8.91 -14.63 -10.17
C PRO A 235 10.25 -13.92 -10.08
N SER A 236 11.20 -14.34 -10.89
CA SER A 236 12.55 -13.78 -10.97
C SER A 236 12.94 -13.53 -12.42
N ALA A 237 13.67 -12.44 -12.66
CA ALA A 237 14.21 -12.16 -13.98
C ALA A 237 15.29 -13.20 -14.38
N GLU A 238 15.27 -13.63 -15.64
CA GLU A 238 16.27 -14.53 -16.21
C GLU A 238 17.64 -13.84 -16.30
N VAL A 239 17.65 -12.55 -16.69
CA VAL A 239 18.86 -11.76 -16.84
C VAL A 239 18.94 -10.74 -15.70
N LYS A 240 20.08 -10.76 -14.98
CA LYS A 240 20.39 -9.80 -13.93
C LYS A 240 21.70 -9.12 -14.28
N LYS A 241 21.70 -7.78 -14.31
CA LYS A 241 22.88 -6.99 -14.62
C LYS A 241 23.16 -5.99 -13.50
N LEU A 242 24.40 -6.00 -13.01
CA LEU A 242 24.88 -4.99 -12.08
C LEU A 242 25.24 -3.72 -12.86
N LEU A 243 24.73 -2.59 -12.40
CA LEU A 243 25.11 -1.27 -12.88
C LEU A 243 25.93 -0.58 -11.77
N TYR A 244 27.18 -0.33 -12.05
CA TYR A 244 28.06 0.37 -11.12
C TYR A 244 28.08 1.86 -11.43
N SER A 245 28.26 2.67 -10.38
CA SER A 245 28.53 4.09 -10.54
C SER A 245 29.86 4.25 -11.31
N PRO A 246 29.93 5.17 -12.31
CA PRO A 246 31.16 5.41 -13.06
C PRO A 246 32.25 6.10 -12.21
N ARG A 247 31.92 6.56 -11.01
CA ARG A 247 32.84 7.22 -10.08
C ARG A 247 32.44 6.96 -8.63
N GLY A 248 33.40 7.04 -7.70
CA GLY A 248 33.12 7.07 -6.26
C GLY A 248 32.39 8.36 -5.88
N GLY A 249 31.57 8.29 -4.82
CA GLY A 249 30.81 9.44 -4.36
C GLY A 249 29.64 9.04 -3.45
N VAL A 250 28.83 10.04 -3.10
CA VAL A 250 27.60 9.88 -2.33
C VAL A 250 26.41 10.13 -3.24
N VAL A 251 25.38 9.28 -3.15
CA VAL A 251 24.12 9.50 -3.86
C VAL A 251 23.41 10.67 -3.19
N THR A 252 23.20 11.76 -3.89
CA THR A 252 22.56 12.97 -3.39
C THR A 252 21.08 13.06 -3.69
N ALA A 253 20.62 12.39 -4.76
CA ALA A 253 19.21 12.35 -5.12
C ALA A 253 18.92 11.07 -5.94
N ILE A 254 17.70 10.56 -5.82
CA ILE A 254 17.15 9.48 -6.62
C ILE A 254 15.80 9.96 -7.17
N ASP A 255 15.64 9.98 -8.49
CA ASP A 255 14.38 10.34 -9.13
C ASP A 255 13.43 9.13 -9.12
N GLY A 256 12.44 9.15 -8.23
CA GLY A 256 11.47 8.07 -8.04
C GLY A 256 10.64 7.78 -9.29
N GLU A 257 10.29 8.80 -10.08
CA GLU A 257 9.52 8.66 -11.32
C GLU A 257 10.34 7.93 -12.40
N LYS A 258 11.60 8.31 -12.57
CA LYS A 258 12.51 7.65 -13.53
C LYS A 258 12.81 6.20 -13.13
N VAL A 259 12.99 5.93 -11.84
CA VAL A 259 13.17 4.55 -11.36
C VAL A 259 11.92 3.70 -11.65
N GLY A 260 10.73 4.23 -11.38
CA GLY A 260 9.48 3.56 -11.71
C GLY A 260 9.31 3.31 -13.22
N ALA A 261 9.62 4.31 -14.05
CA ALA A 261 9.58 4.18 -15.50
C ALA A 261 10.58 3.11 -16.01
N ALA A 262 11.79 3.07 -15.44
CA ALA A 262 12.76 2.03 -15.75
C ALA A 262 12.26 0.63 -15.37
N ALA A 263 11.63 0.48 -14.20
CA ALA A 263 11.03 -0.78 -13.76
C ALA A 263 9.94 -1.27 -14.73
N VAL A 264 9.08 -0.36 -15.21
CA VAL A 264 8.08 -0.67 -16.24
C VAL A 264 8.75 -1.11 -17.53
N GLY A 265 9.83 -0.42 -17.96
CA GLY A 265 10.58 -0.73 -19.19
C GLY A 265 11.22 -2.13 -19.18
N VAL A 266 11.63 -2.64 -18.01
CA VAL A 266 12.16 -4.01 -17.85
C VAL A 266 11.08 -5.03 -17.45
N LYS A 267 9.80 -4.69 -17.59
CA LYS A 267 8.65 -5.55 -17.26
C LYS A 267 8.54 -5.95 -15.77
N ALA A 268 9.19 -5.23 -14.87
CA ALA A 268 9.06 -5.43 -13.43
C ALA A 268 7.78 -4.78 -12.85
N GLY A 269 7.13 -3.91 -13.63
CA GLY A 269 5.84 -3.30 -13.38
C GLY A 269 4.79 -3.69 -14.43
N ARG A 270 3.62 -3.04 -14.40
CA ARG A 270 2.53 -3.31 -15.33
C ARG A 270 2.75 -2.58 -16.66
N LEU A 271 2.79 -3.32 -17.77
CA LEU A 271 2.96 -2.77 -19.15
C LEU A 271 1.66 -2.40 -19.84
N VAL A 272 0.54 -3.06 -19.48
CA VAL A 272 -0.76 -2.90 -20.16
C VAL A 272 -1.84 -2.58 -19.13
N LYS A 273 -2.69 -1.62 -19.48
CA LYS A 273 -3.87 -1.22 -18.67
C LYS A 273 -5.01 -2.24 -18.76
#